data_20a595fd4c8beb5f97b0480d598d2773
#
_entry.id   20a595fd4c8beb5f97b0480d598d2773
#
_cell.length_a   1.000
_cell.length_b   1.000
_cell.length_c   1.000
_cell.angle_alpha   90.00
_cell.angle_beta   90.00
_cell.angle_gamma   90.00
#
_symmetry.space_group_name_H-M   'P 1'
#
loop_
_entity.id
_entity.type
_entity.pdbx_description
1 polymer ?
#
loop_
_entity_poly.entity_id
_entity_poly.type
_entity_poly.pdbx_seq_one_letter_code
_entity_poly.pdbx_strand_id
1 'polypeptide(L)'
;MSKLRFRVVETAFKKKAATVETPAERPSEYFAKYVFNREKMFKYLPGAVYAKLTDAMDNGAPLERAIADEVAAGMKRWATELGVTHYTHWFQPLTEGTAEKHDAFVEHDGKGGMMEEFSGKLLVQQEPDASSFPNGGIRNTFEARGYSAWDPSSPVFVVDDTLCIPTVFIAYTGESLDYKTPLLKALSAVGKAAVDVCRYFNPEVKKVVAYLGWEQEYFLVDEGLYAARPDLLLTGRTLMGHEASKNQQLEDHYFGAIPTRVAAFMKDLEIQALELGIPVKTRHNEVAPNQFELAPIFEECNLAVDHNMLLMSLMRKVARSHGFRLLLHEKPFKGVNGSGKHNNWSLGTDTGVLLMAPGKTAEDNLRFITFIVNTLMAVYHHNGLLKASIMSATNAHRLGCLLYTSDAADD
;
A
#
# COMPACT_ATOMS: atom_id res chain seq x y z
N MET A 1 17.89 36.23 -6.70
CA MET A 1 16.90 35.14 -6.82
C MET A 1 16.61 34.73 -8.26
N SER A 2 16.43 35.64 -9.22
CA SER A 2 16.15 35.29 -10.62
C SER A 2 17.25 34.42 -11.29
N LYS A 3 18.53 34.77 -11.12
CA LYS A 3 19.67 34.01 -11.70
C LYS A 3 19.72 32.55 -11.19
N LEU A 4 19.34 32.32 -9.95
CA LEU A 4 19.33 30.96 -9.36
C LEU A 4 18.23 30.11 -10.00
N ARG A 5 17.04 30.67 -10.21
CA ARG A 5 15.92 29.98 -10.89
C ARG A 5 16.25 29.62 -12.32
N PHE A 6 16.86 30.50 -13.09
CA PHE A 6 17.29 30.21 -14.45
C PHE A 6 18.34 29.10 -14.52
N ARG A 7 19.31 29.07 -13.60
CA ARG A 7 20.27 27.97 -13.49
C ARG A 7 19.60 26.63 -13.17
N VAL A 8 18.60 26.62 -12.31
CA VAL A 8 17.83 25.40 -11.98
C VAL A 8 17.09 24.89 -13.21
N VAL A 9 16.42 25.77 -13.96
CA VAL A 9 15.74 25.40 -15.21
C VAL A 9 16.74 24.85 -16.23
N GLU A 10 17.87 25.51 -16.42
CA GLU A 10 18.93 25.05 -17.32
C GLU A 10 19.49 23.68 -16.92
N THR A 11 19.68 23.45 -15.61
CA THR A 11 20.13 22.16 -15.07
C THR A 11 19.09 21.08 -15.30
N ALA A 12 17.82 21.35 -15.05
CA ALA A 12 16.72 20.40 -15.27
C ALA A 12 16.63 19.98 -16.76
N PHE A 13 16.80 20.93 -17.67
CA PHE A 13 16.80 20.68 -19.11
C PHE A 13 17.94 19.75 -19.58
N LYS A 14 19.08 19.80 -18.91
CA LYS A 14 20.26 19.00 -19.24
C LYS A 14 20.24 17.58 -18.64
N LYS A 15 19.32 17.31 -17.70
CA LYS A 15 19.22 15.97 -17.07
C LYS A 15 18.79 14.92 -18.09
N LYS A 16 19.56 13.84 -18.16
CA LYS A 16 19.22 12.66 -18.96
C LYS A 16 18.41 11.66 -18.10
N ALA A 17 17.75 10.74 -18.79
CA ALA A 17 17.15 9.59 -18.12
C ALA A 17 18.25 8.74 -17.43
N ALA A 18 17.97 8.25 -16.24
CA ALA A 18 18.84 7.28 -15.58
C ALA A 18 18.84 5.95 -16.35
N THR A 19 19.97 5.26 -16.33
CA THR A 19 20.06 3.89 -16.84
C THR A 19 19.41 2.97 -15.83
N VAL A 20 18.46 2.16 -16.28
CA VAL A 20 17.78 1.16 -15.44
C VAL A 20 18.29 -0.22 -15.83
N GLU A 21 18.91 -0.92 -14.89
CA GLU A 21 19.26 -2.31 -15.05
C GLU A 21 17.99 -3.14 -15.18
N THR A 22 17.92 -3.93 -16.23
CA THR A 22 16.77 -4.81 -16.46
C THR A 22 17.18 -6.22 -16.10
N PRO A 23 16.42 -6.93 -15.24
CA PRO A 23 16.65 -8.35 -15.00
C PRO A 23 16.70 -9.11 -16.32
N ALA A 24 17.59 -10.09 -16.41
CA ALA A 24 17.66 -10.99 -17.57
C ALA A 24 16.47 -11.97 -17.60
N GLU A 25 15.92 -12.23 -16.43
CA GLU A 25 14.78 -13.11 -16.20
C GLU A 25 13.47 -12.43 -16.63
N ARG A 26 12.43 -13.22 -16.84
CA ARG A 26 11.08 -12.73 -17.12
C ARG A 26 10.45 -12.17 -15.83
N PRO A 27 9.50 -11.23 -15.93
CA PRO A 27 8.79 -10.70 -14.75
C PRO A 27 8.19 -11.78 -13.83
N SER A 28 7.68 -12.87 -14.40
CA SER A 28 7.14 -14.00 -13.63
C SER A 28 8.20 -14.80 -12.85
N GLU A 29 9.48 -14.70 -13.22
CA GLU A 29 10.57 -15.45 -12.59
C GLU A 29 11.19 -14.69 -11.42
N TYR A 30 11.18 -13.35 -11.46
CA TYR A 30 11.65 -12.52 -10.34
C TYR A 30 10.51 -11.95 -9.49
N PHE A 31 9.25 -12.19 -9.83
CA PHE A 31 8.09 -11.76 -9.03
C PHE A 31 8.18 -12.31 -7.62
N ALA A 32 7.95 -11.43 -6.63
CA ALA A 32 8.03 -11.75 -5.20
C ALA A 32 9.39 -12.32 -4.74
N LYS A 33 10.48 -11.95 -5.42
CA LYS A 33 11.84 -12.36 -5.06
C LYS A 33 12.18 -12.09 -3.60
N TYR A 34 11.77 -10.92 -3.09
CA TYR A 34 12.00 -10.46 -1.73
C TYR A 34 10.79 -10.64 -0.80
N VAL A 35 9.89 -11.58 -1.10
CA VAL A 35 8.73 -11.90 -0.29
C VAL A 35 8.82 -13.34 0.22
N PHE A 36 8.58 -13.56 1.51
CA PHE A 36 8.46 -14.88 2.11
C PHE A 36 7.10 -15.48 1.77
N ASN A 37 6.92 -15.81 0.49
CA ASN A 37 5.71 -16.35 -0.11
C ASN A 37 5.57 -17.86 0.17
N ARG A 38 4.48 -18.49 -0.29
CA ARG A 38 4.20 -19.92 -0.05
C ARG A 38 5.29 -20.85 -0.55
N GLU A 39 5.96 -20.52 -1.66
CA GLU A 39 7.08 -21.28 -2.21
C GLU A 39 8.27 -21.28 -1.23
N LYS A 40 8.62 -20.11 -0.69
CA LYS A 40 9.70 -19.96 0.30
C LYS A 40 9.31 -20.56 1.64
N MET A 41 8.04 -20.39 2.06
CA MET A 41 7.52 -21.08 3.26
C MET A 41 7.69 -22.59 3.12
N PHE A 42 7.32 -23.17 1.99
CA PHE A 42 7.48 -24.61 1.74
C PHE A 42 8.96 -25.05 1.75
N LYS A 43 9.86 -24.22 1.23
CA LYS A 43 11.30 -24.51 1.18
C LYS A 43 11.98 -24.42 2.56
N TYR A 44 11.58 -23.44 3.38
CA TYR A 44 12.32 -23.08 4.61
C TYR A 44 11.65 -23.59 5.90
N LEU A 45 10.41 -24.07 5.84
CA LEU A 45 9.66 -24.54 7.00
C LEU A 45 9.51 -26.08 6.97
N PRO A 46 9.50 -26.75 8.14
CA PRO A 46 9.05 -28.13 8.22
C PRO A 46 7.61 -28.28 7.72
N GLY A 47 7.28 -29.40 7.06
CA GLY A 47 5.97 -29.61 6.43
C GLY A 47 4.76 -29.41 7.37
N ALA A 48 4.87 -29.85 8.63
CA ALA A 48 3.81 -29.66 9.63
C ALA A 48 3.64 -28.18 10.02
N VAL A 49 4.74 -27.41 10.08
CA VAL A 49 4.73 -25.96 10.37
C VAL A 49 4.14 -25.20 9.19
N TYR A 50 4.53 -25.55 7.97
CA TYR A 50 3.96 -25.00 6.75
C TYR A 50 2.45 -25.18 6.70
N ALA A 51 1.93 -26.38 6.98
CA ALA A 51 0.50 -26.65 6.96
C ALA A 51 -0.27 -25.82 8.00
N LYS A 52 0.25 -25.68 9.22
CA LYS A 52 -0.37 -24.87 10.27
C LYS A 52 -0.32 -23.36 9.94
N LEU A 53 0.80 -22.88 9.39
CA LEU A 53 0.93 -21.48 8.98
C LEU A 53 -0.05 -21.14 7.85
N THR A 54 -0.14 -21.99 6.85
CA THR A 54 -1.08 -21.77 5.72
C THR A 54 -2.54 -21.84 6.17
N ASP A 55 -2.87 -22.70 7.13
CA ASP A 55 -4.22 -22.72 7.73
C ASP A 55 -4.52 -21.44 8.52
N ALA A 56 -3.55 -20.90 9.24
CA ALA A 56 -3.69 -19.61 9.92
C ALA A 56 -3.90 -18.47 8.90
N MET A 57 -3.16 -18.46 7.80
CA MET A 57 -3.29 -17.47 6.73
C MET A 57 -4.64 -17.55 6.03
N ASP A 58 -5.12 -18.74 5.72
CA ASP A 58 -6.31 -18.95 4.91
C ASP A 58 -7.61 -18.89 5.73
N ASN A 59 -7.58 -19.38 6.95
CA ASN A 59 -8.76 -19.59 7.78
C ASN A 59 -8.75 -18.80 9.10
N GLY A 60 -7.66 -18.07 9.39
CA GLY A 60 -7.53 -17.32 10.63
C GLY A 60 -7.36 -18.23 11.86
N ALA A 61 -6.82 -19.44 11.67
CA ALA A 61 -6.54 -20.36 12.77
C ALA A 61 -5.48 -19.76 13.72
N PRO A 62 -5.58 -19.96 15.04
CA PRO A 62 -4.59 -19.47 15.99
C PRO A 62 -3.25 -20.19 15.81
N LEU A 63 -2.15 -19.44 15.88
CA LEU A 63 -0.80 -19.99 15.85
C LEU A 63 -0.30 -20.24 17.28
N GLU A 64 0.10 -21.48 17.54
CA GLU A 64 0.76 -21.86 18.78
C GLU A 64 2.17 -21.26 18.85
N ARG A 65 2.65 -20.94 20.05
CA ARG A 65 3.98 -20.33 20.25
C ARG A 65 5.13 -21.16 19.66
N ALA A 66 5.08 -22.49 19.82
CA ALA A 66 6.11 -23.38 19.26
C ALA A 66 6.19 -23.30 17.75
N ILE A 67 5.04 -23.11 17.06
CA ILE A 67 5.00 -22.90 15.63
C ILE A 67 5.63 -21.55 15.24
N ALA A 68 5.38 -20.50 16.03
CA ALA A 68 5.97 -19.18 15.78
C ALA A 68 7.52 -19.21 15.86
N ASP A 69 8.10 -19.97 16.77
CA ASP A 69 9.55 -20.12 16.87
C ASP A 69 10.14 -20.82 15.62
N GLU A 70 9.48 -21.86 15.11
CA GLU A 70 9.92 -22.55 13.89
C GLU A 70 9.76 -21.68 12.64
N VAL A 71 8.67 -20.90 12.57
CA VAL A 71 8.44 -19.94 11.49
C VAL A 71 9.52 -18.84 11.53
N ALA A 72 9.79 -18.28 12.70
CA ALA A 72 10.84 -17.26 12.87
C ALA A 72 12.21 -17.78 12.45
N ALA A 73 12.56 -19.01 12.83
CA ALA A 73 13.81 -19.66 12.44
C ALA A 73 13.90 -19.84 10.90
N GLY A 74 12.81 -20.22 10.25
CA GLY A 74 12.74 -20.34 8.78
C GLY A 74 12.87 -18.99 8.08
N MET A 75 12.18 -17.97 8.56
CA MET A 75 12.27 -16.60 8.06
C MET A 75 13.68 -16.03 8.21
N LYS A 76 14.32 -16.23 9.38
CA LYS A 76 15.70 -15.79 9.63
C LYS A 76 16.67 -16.43 8.64
N ARG A 77 16.58 -17.75 8.42
CA ARG A 77 17.46 -18.44 7.44
C ARG A 77 17.30 -17.86 6.05
N TRP A 78 16.07 -17.68 5.58
CA TRP A 78 15.82 -17.06 4.29
C TRP A 78 16.34 -15.62 4.21
N ALA A 79 16.08 -14.82 5.21
CA ALA A 79 16.51 -13.42 5.25
C ALA A 79 18.03 -13.27 5.27
N THR A 80 18.72 -14.08 6.09
CA THR A 80 20.19 -14.04 6.17
C THR A 80 20.88 -14.51 4.88
N GLU A 81 20.28 -15.43 4.12
CA GLU A 81 20.76 -15.79 2.77
C GLU A 81 20.67 -14.62 1.79
N LEU A 82 19.78 -13.65 2.02
CA LEU A 82 19.66 -12.39 1.27
C LEU A 82 20.56 -11.27 1.81
N GLY A 83 21.34 -11.51 2.86
CA GLY A 83 22.20 -10.51 3.49
C GLY A 83 21.47 -9.58 4.46
N VAL A 84 20.25 -9.92 4.88
CA VAL A 84 19.46 -9.15 5.84
C VAL A 84 20.09 -9.22 7.22
N THR A 85 20.19 -8.08 7.89
CA THR A 85 20.82 -7.92 9.21
C THR A 85 19.87 -7.39 10.29
N HIS A 86 18.72 -6.84 9.87
CA HIS A 86 17.73 -6.22 10.73
C HIS A 86 16.34 -6.79 10.48
N TYR A 87 15.43 -6.56 11.42
CA TYR A 87 14.00 -6.79 11.26
C TYR A 87 13.20 -5.61 11.82
N THR A 88 11.96 -5.45 11.38
CA THR A 88 11.05 -4.44 11.88
C THR A 88 9.62 -4.96 11.88
N HIS A 89 8.83 -4.59 12.89
CA HIS A 89 7.39 -4.64 12.79
C HIS A 89 6.93 -3.47 11.92
N TRP A 90 6.52 -3.80 10.71
CA TRP A 90 6.05 -2.85 9.71
C TRP A 90 4.54 -2.67 9.85
N PHE A 91 4.08 -1.45 10.08
CA PHE A 91 2.66 -1.16 10.29
C PHE A 91 2.24 0.20 9.70
N GLN A 92 0.94 0.45 9.67
CA GLN A 92 0.30 1.62 9.08
C GLN A 92 -0.25 2.53 10.19
N PRO A 93 0.54 3.50 10.71
CA PRO A 93 0.08 4.40 11.77
C PRO A 93 -1.05 5.29 11.27
N LEU A 94 -1.77 5.95 12.20
CA LEU A 94 -2.83 6.92 11.91
C LEU A 94 -2.28 8.25 11.31
N THR A 95 -1.28 8.12 10.43
CA THR A 95 -0.65 9.18 9.66
C THR A 95 -0.41 8.66 8.24
N GLU A 96 0.00 9.51 7.31
CA GLU A 96 0.38 9.05 5.99
C GLU A 96 1.68 8.22 6.04
N GLY A 97 1.67 7.07 5.38
CA GLY A 97 2.84 6.22 5.21
C GLY A 97 2.88 5.03 6.17
N THR A 98 4.06 4.49 6.33
CA THR A 98 4.36 3.32 7.15
C THR A 98 5.30 3.67 8.29
N ALA A 99 5.28 2.91 9.36
CA ALA A 99 6.16 3.08 10.51
C ALA A 99 7.03 1.84 10.70
N GLU A 100 8.28 2.09 11.05
CA GLU A 100 9.32 1.08 11.17
C GLU A 100 10.25 1.44 12.34
N LYS A 101 10.71 0.43 13.06
CA LYS A 101 11.77 0.52 14.05
C LYS A 101 12.68 -0.68 13.86
N HIS A 102 13.83 -0.46 13.26
CA HIS A 102 14.75 -1.54 12.88
C HIS A 102 15.55 -2.02 14.09
N ASP A 103 15.39 -3.28 14.44
CA ASP A 103 16.18 -3.97 15.44
C ASP A 103 17.12 -4.96 14.73
N ALA A 104 18.38 -5.01 15.13
CA ALA A 104 19.35 -5.95 14.57
C ALA A 104 19.07 -7.39 15.03
N PHE A 105 19.41 -8.37 14.20
CA PHE A 105 19.39 -9.79 14.59
C PHE A 105 20.49 -10.17 15.61
N VAL A 106 21.00 -9.24 16.37
CA VAL A 106 22.19 -9.45 17.18
C VAL A 106 21.85 -9.53 18.67
N GLU A 107 22.25 -10.62 19.30
CA GLU A 107 22.14 -10.85 20.74
C GLU A 107 23.45 -11.33 21.34
N HIS A 108 23.65 -11.17 22.63
CA HIS A 108 24.80 -11.71 23.35
C HIS A 108 24.76 -13.23 23.44
N ASP A 109 25.86 -13.90 23.14
CA ASP A 109 25.99 -15.37 23.26
C ASP A 109 26.22 -15.84 24.73
N GLY A 110 26.29 -14.90 25.68
CA GLY A 110 26.56 -15.17 27.10
C GLY A 110 28.03 -15.53 27.39
N LYS A 111 28.92 -15.53 26.39
CA LYS A 111 30.35 -15.90 26.51
C LYS A 111 31.29 -14.78 26.09
N GLY A 112 30.74 -13.57 25.91
CA GLY A 112 31.49 -12.40 25.47
C GLY A 112 31.52 -12.18 23.97
N GLY A 113 30.78 -12.98 23.21
CA GLY A 113 30.54 -12.83 21.76
C GLY A 113 29.11 -12.42 21.45
N MET A 114 28.78 -12.42 20.18
CA MET A 114 27.47 -12.09 19.64
C MET A 114 26.97 -13.25 18.77
N MET A 115 25.66 -13.40 18.69
CA MET A 115 25.01 -14.36 17.81
C MET A 115 23.79 -13.70 17.15
N GLU A 116 23.36 -14.19 16.01
CA GLU A 116 22.11 -13.78 15.38
C GLU A 116 20.95 -14.53 16.02
N GLU A 117 19.99 -13.78 16.56
CA GLU A 117 18.75 -14.31 17.10
C GLU A 117 17.52 -13.64 16.49
N PHE A 118 16.51 -14.45 16.18
CA PHE A 118 15.17 -14.00 15.86
C PHE A 118 14.20 -15.10 16.27
N SER A 119 13.51 -14.88 17.38
CA SER A 119 12.58 -15.87 17.98
C SER A 119 11.14 -15.60 17.57
N GLY A 120 10.29 -16.59 17.79
CA GLY A 120 8.84 -16.45 17.61
C GLY A 120 8.24 -15.35 18.46
N LYS A 121 8.82 -15.06 19.65
CA LYS A 121 8.39 -13.90 20.46
C LYS A 121 8.60 -12.59 19.72
N LEU A 122 9.75 -12.41 19.07
CA LEU A 122 10.07 -11.21 18.32
C LEU A 122 9.26 -11.10 17.03
N LEU A 123 8.92 -12.24 16.42
CA LEU A 123 8.03 -12.29 15.26
C LEU A 123 6.60 -11.88 15.61
N VAL A 124 6.04 -12.47 16.66
CA VAL A 124 4.59 -12.38 16.93
C VAL A 124 4.19 -11.05 17.55
N GLN A 125 5.02 -10.49 18.45
CA GLN A 125 4.63 -9.34 19.23
C GLN A 125 5.80 -8.49 19.67
N GLN A 126 5.62 -7.16 19.63
CA GLN A 126 6.49 -6.18 20.26
C GLN A 126 5.66 -5.14 21.04
N GLU A 127 6.32 -4.35 21.88
CA GLU A 127 5.71 -3.28 22.67
C GLU A 127 6.32 -1.91 22.27
N PRO A 128 5.97 -1.35 21.07
CA PRO A 128 6.47 -0.05 20.69
C PRO A 128 5.82 1.06 21.50
N ASP A 129 6.54 2.18 21.65
CA ASP A 129 6.03 3.39 22.28
C ASP A 129 5.44 4.32 21.22
N ALA A 130 4.10 4.37 21.14
CA ALA A 130 3.38 5.22 20.19
C ALA A 130 3.45 6.71 20.54
N SER A 131 3.96 7.11 21.69
CA SER A 131 4.18 8.54 22.02
C SER A 131 5.19 9.19 21.06
N SER A 132 6.03 8.38 20.42
CA SER A 132 6.98 8.82 19.39
C SER A 132 6.33 9.07 18.01
N PHE A 133 5.07 8.67 17.80
CA PHE A 133 4.36 8.91 16.55
C PHE A 133 3.78 10.33 16.50
N PRO A 134 3.58 10.90 15.29
CA PRO A 134 3.06 12.27 15.14
C PRO A 134 1.77 12.54 15.93
N ASN A 135 0.88 11.56 16.06
CA ASN A 135 -0.37 11.67 16.83
C ASN A 135 -0.25 11.15 18.28
N GLY A 136 0.86 10.52 18.64
CA GLY A 136 1.07 9.94 19.97
C GLY A 136 1.17 10.98 21.08
N GLY A 137 1.74 12.15 20.79
CA GLY A 137 1.91 13.24 21.74
C GLY A 137 0.60 13.93 22.20
N ILE A 138 -0.53 13.65 21.56
CA ILE A 138 -1.86 14.14 21.95
C ILE A 138 -2.47 13.24 23.04
N ARG A 139 -1.98 12.01 23.18
CA ARG A 139 -2.45 11.00 24.12
C ARG A 139 -1.57 10.98 25.38
N ASN A 140 -2.14 10.57 26.49
CA ASN A 140 -1.35 10.22 27.67
C ASN A 140 -0.40 9.08 27.32
N THR A 141 0.79 9.04 27.94
CA THR A 141 1.80 7.99 27.67
C THR A 141 1.25 6.57 27.80
N PHE A 142 0.34 6.33 28.74
CA PHE A 142 -0.33 5.05 28.92
C PHE A 142 -1.24 4.68 27.74
N GLU A 143 -1.99 5.63 27.20
CA GLU A 143 -2.88 5.44 26.05
C GLU A 143 -2.11 5.30 24.73
N ALA A 144 -0.89 5.83 24.67
CA ALA A 144 -0.01 5.74 23.51
C ALA A 144 0.78 4.43 23.45
N ARG A 145 0.85 3.66 24.53
CA ARG A 145 1.52 2.36 24.57
C ARG A 145 0.58 1.23 24.17
N GLY A 146 1.15 0.19 23.56
CA GLY A 146 0.40 -0.96 23.13
C GLY A 146 1.29 -2.06 22.57
N TYR A 147 0.65 -2.96 21.88
CA TYR A 147 1.29 -4.10 21.23
C TYR A 147 1.20 -3.97 19.71
N SER A 148 2.33 -4.17 19.03
CA SER A 148 2.30 -4.58 17.63
C SER A 148 2.18 -6.11 17.58
N ALA A 149 1.31 -6.62 16.73
CA ALA A 149 1.11 -8.05 16.57
C ALA A 149 1.18 -8.44 15.09
N TRP A 150 1.93 -9.52 14.80
CA TRP A 150 2.07 -10.03 13.45
C TRP A 150 0.71 -10.38 12.83
N ASP A 151 0.51 -9.94 11.59
CA ASP A 151 -0.61 -10.37 10.74
C ASP A 151 -0.12 -11.45 9.76
N PRO A 152 -0.38 -12.73 10.02
CA PRO A 152 0.06 -13.80 9.13
C PRO A 152 -0.65 -13.80 7.77
N SER A 153 -1.77 -13.09 7.62
CA SER A 153 -2.48 -12.99 6.34
C SER A 153 -1.75 -12.12 5.30
N SER A 154 -0.77 -11.32 5.74
CA SER A 154 0.13 -10.58 4.86
C SER A 154 1.53 -11.18 4.88
N PRO A 155 2.14 -11.47 3.73
CA PRO A 155 3.46 -12.08 3.68
C PRO A 155 4.55 -11.11 4.17
N VAL A 156 5.54 -11.66 4.86
CA VAL A 156 6.75 -10.95 5.27
C VAL A 156 7.62 -10.68 4.04
N PHE A 157 8.28 -9.54 4.00
CA PHE A 157 9.08 -9.12 2.86
C PHE A 157 10.41 -8.48 3.30
N VAL A 158 11.33 -8.31 2.38
CA VAL A 158 12.64 -7.68 2.62
C VAL A 158 12.76 -6.40 1.82
N VAL A 159 13.11 -5.32 2.50
CA VAL A 159 13.51 -4.03 1.88
C VAL A 159 14.91 -3.68 2.37
N ASP A 160 15.80 -3.42 1.43
CA ASP A 160 17.22 -3.18 1.69
C ASP A 160 17.85 -4.32 2.53
N ASP A 161 18.27 -4.08 3.75
CA ASP A 161 18.86 -5.04 4.68
C ASP A 161 17.92 -5.47 5.83
N THR A 162 16.61 -5.21 5.67
CA THR A 162 15.64 -5.34 6.75
C THR A 162 14.48 -6.27 6.38
N LEU A 163 14.19 -7.21 7.28
CA LEU A 163 13.02 -8.08 7.25
C LEU A 163 11.81 -7.31 7.80
N CYS A 164 10.85 -7.01 6.94
CA CYS A 164 9.63 -6.27 7.28
C CYS A 164 8.49 -7.23 7.57
N ILE A 165 7.95 -7.16 8.77
CA ILE A 165 6.87 -8.03 9.29
C ILE A 165 5.58 -7.22 9.35
N PRO A 166 4.59 -7.48 8.47
CA PRO A 166 3.30 -6.78 8.54
C PRO A 166 2.61 -7.02 9.88
N THR A 167 2.22 -5.94 10.56
CA THR A 167 1.65 -5.99 11.90
C THR A 167 0.45 -5.06 12.06
N VAL A 168 -0.37 -5.37 13.04
CA VAL A 168 -1.37 -4.45 13.62
C VAL A 168 -0.79 -3.81 14.87
N PHE A 169 -1.31 -2.62 15.25
CA PHE A 169 -0.90 -1.95 16.46
C PHE A 169 -2.13 -1.57 17.30
N ILE A 170 -2.18 -2.10 18.52
CA ILE A 170 -3.32 -1.98 19.44
C ILE A 170 -2.82 -1.43 20.78
N ALA A 171 -3.47 -0.36 21.27
CA ALA A 171 -3.20 0.20 22.59
C ALA A 171 -3.48 -0.81 23.71
N TYR A 172 -2.88 -0.62 24.88
CA TYR A 172 -3.20 -1.41 26.09
C TYR A 172 -4.68 -1.31 26.47
N THR A 173 -5.34 -0.21 26.13
CA THR A 173 -6.79 0.00 26.31
C THR A 173 -7.66 -0.75 25.30
N GLY A 174 -7.06 -1.39 24.27
CA GLY A 174 -7.76 -2.13 23.22
C GLY A 174 -8.15 -1.29 21.99
N GLU A 175 -7.80 -0.01 21.95
CA GLU A 175 -8.03 0.84 20.79
C GLU A 175 -7.02 0.54 19.68
N SER A 176 -7.47 0.67 18.43
CA SER A 176 -6.57 0.63 17.27
C SER A 176 -5.70 1.88 17.23
N LEU A 177 -4.40 1.69 17.05
CA LEU A 177 -3.42 2.75 16.80
C LEU A 177 -2.92 2.75 15.36
N ASP A 178 -3.54 1.96 14.49
CA ASP A 178 -3.23 1.80 13.07
C ASP A 178 -4.50 1.79 12.20
N TYR A 179 -4.31 1.78 10.89
CA TYR A 179 -5.41 1.63 9.92
C TYR A 179 -5.75 0.17 9.61
N LYS A 180 -4.83 -0.77 9.84
CA LYS A 180 -5.00 -2.18 9.47
C LYS A 180 -5.99 -2.91 10.37
N THR A 181 -5.97 -2.66 11.67
CA THR A 181 -6.88 -3.30 12.62
C THR A 181 -8.36 -3.07 12.28
N PRO A 182 -8.85 -1.84 12.04
CA PRO A 182 -10.23 -1.63 11.62
C PRO A 182 -10.55 -2.25 10.26
N LEU A 183 -9.60 -2.29 9.32
CA LEU A 183 -9.77 -2.96 8.03
C LEU A 183 -10.01 -4.46 8.23
N LEU A 184 -9.16 -5.16 8.98
CA LEU A 184 -9.30 -6.59 9.25
C LEU A 184 -10.63 -6.93 9.95
N LYS A 185 -11.07 -6.09 10.90
CA LYS A 185 -12.38 -6.23 11.53
C LYS A 185 -13.52 -6.07 10.53
N ALA A 186 -13.45 -5.08 9.65
CA ALA A 186 -14.45 -4.84 8.62
C ALA A 186 -14.50 -6.00 7.61
N LEU A 187 -13.35 -6.50 7.16
CA LEU A 187 -13.27 -7.66 6.27
C LEU A 187 -13.89 -8.92 6.91
N SER A 188 -13.60 -9.17 8.18
CA SER A 188 -14.22 -10.28 8.92
C SER A 188 -15.74 -10.13 9.03
N ALA A 189 -16.22 -8.92 9.32
CA ALA A 189 -17.65 -8.65 9.47
C ALA A 189 -18.41 -8.80 8.14
N VAL A 190 -17.91 -8.19 7.06
CA VAL A 190 -18.55 -8.28 5.75
C VAL A 190 -18.49 -9.71 5.20
N GLY A 191 -17.37 -10.42 5.41
CA GLY A 191 -17.22 -11.81 4.99
C GLY A 191 -18.28 -12.72 5.63
N LYS A 192 -18.49 -12.63 6.96
CA LYS A 192 -19.52 -13.38 7.69
C LYS A 192 -20.91 -13.08 7.18
N ALA A 193 -21.27 -11.80 7.10
CA ALA A 193 -22.59 -11.37 6.62
C ALA A 193 -22.85 -11.82 5.18
N ALA A 194 -21.85 -11.71 4.30
CA ALA A 194 -21.95 -12.13 2.92
C ALA A 194 -22.11 -13.66 2.77
N VAL A 195 -21.41 -14.46 3.58
CA VAL A 195 -21.59 -15.92 3.61
C VAL A 195 -23.02 -16.30 3.98
N ASP A 196 -23.60 -15.64 4.99
CA ASP A 196 -24.98 -15.91 5.40
C ASP A 196 -25.97 -15.66 4.26
N VAL A 197 -25.79 -14.58 3.51
CA VAL A 197 -26.61 -14.28 2.32
C VAL A 197 -26.32 -15.28 1.18
N CYS A 198 -25.06 -15.59 0.91
CA CYS A 198 -24.69 -16.51 -0.18
C CYS A 198 -25.27 -17.90 0.00
N ARG A 199 -25.42 -18.39 1.22
CA ARG A 199 -25.95 -19.71 1.52
C ARG A 199 -27.43 -19.91 1.10
N TYR A 200 -28.19 -18.85 0.89
CA TYR A 200 -29.53 -18.94 0.29
C TYR A 200 -29.47 -19.35 -1.20
N PHE A 201 -28.36 -19.04 -1.87
CA PHE A 201 -28.14 -19.36 -3.28
C PHE A 201 -27.26 -20.59 -3.49
N ASN A 202 -26.25 -20.76 -2.63
CA ASN A 202 -25.33 -21.89 -2.66
C ASN A 202 -24.88 -22.25 -1.24
N PRO A 203 -25.37 -23.35 -0.66
CA PRO A 203 -25.00 -23.77 0.70
C PRO A 203 -23.54 -24.19 0.88
N GLU A 204 -22.80 -24.45 -0.21
CA GLU A 204 -21.39 -24.83 -0.18
C GLU A 204 -20.45 -23.66 0.10
N VAL A 205 -20.93 -22.41 0.03
CA VAL A 205 -20.12 -21.23 0.30
C VAL A 205 -19.74 -21.16 1.78
N LYS A 206 -18.45 -21.17 2.06
CA LYS A 206 -17.86 -21.11 3.39
C LYS A 206 -17.15 -19.80 3.67
N LYS A 207 -16.65 -19.14 2.61
CA LYS A 207 -15.86 -17.90 2.72
C LYS A 207 -16.26 -16.92 1.62
N VAL A 208 -16.35 -15.65 2.00
CA VAL A 208 -16.43 -14.53 1.07
C VAL A 208 -15.27 -13.58 1.36
N VAL A 209 -14.57 -13.18 0.31
CA VAL A 209 -13.39 -12.33 0.36
C VAL A 209 -13.67 -11.03 -0.38
N ALA A 210 -13.26 -9.91 0.19
CA ALA A 210 -13.24 -8.64 -0.53
C ALA A 210 -11.93 -8.52 -1.33
N TYR A 211 -12.06 -8.13 -2.58
CA TYR A 211 -10.95 -7.84 -3.50
C TYR A 211 -10.86 -6.35 -3.77
N LEU A 212 -9.66 -5.85 -3.93
CA LEU A 212 -9.36 -4.46 -4.21
C LEU A 212 -8.31 -4.35 -5.33
N GLY A 213 -8.63 -3.57 -6.36
CA GLY A 213 -7.68 -3.05 -7.33
C GLY A 213 -7.63 -1.54 -7.17
N TRP A 214 -6.58 -1.04 -6.55
CA TRP A 214 -6.36 0.39 -6.38
C TRP A 214 -5.66 0.97 -7.62
N GLU A 215 -5.89 2.25 -7.86
CA GLU A 215 -5.20 3.04 -8.88
C GLU A 215 -4.51 4.19 -8.17
N GLN A 216 -3.17 4.26 -8.28
CA GLN A 216 -2.40 5.30 -7.63
C GLN A 216 -2.00 6.35 -8.65
N GLU A 217 -2.69 7.46 -8.63
CA GLU A 217 -2.31 8.65 -9.37
C GLU A 217 -1.26 9.47 -8.60
N TYR A 218 -0.42 10.17 -9.32
CA TYR A 218 0.66 10.95 -8.74
C TYR A 218 1.21 11.98 -9.72
N PHE A 219 1.87 13.02 -9.19
CA PHE A 219 2.65 13.96 -9.99
C PHE A 219 4.14 13.76 -9.76
N LEU A 220 4.92 13.99 -10.82
CA LEU A 220 6.37 14.06 -10.76
C LEU A 220 6.85 15.48 -11.09
N VAL A 221 7.76 16.00 -10.26
CA VAL A 221 8.41 17.29 -10.48
C VAL A 221 9.92 17.08 -10.46
N ASP A 222 10.65 17.71 -11.37
CA ASP A 222 12.11 17.71 -11.30
C ASP A 222 12.58 18.24 -9.93
N GLU A 223 13.50 17.53 -9.29
CA GLU A 223 13.93 17.83 -7.93
C GLU A 223 14.48 19.25 -7.77
N GLY A 224 15.19 19.76 -8.78
CA GLY A 224 15.70 21.15 -8.77
C GLY A 224 14.57 22.17 -8.85
N LEU A 225 13.57 21.93 -9.71
CA LEU A 225 12.40 22.81 -9.82
C LEU A 225 11.56 22.78 -8.55
N TYR A 226 11.39 21.60 -7.93
CA TYR A 226 10.72 21.45 -6.64
C TYR A 226 11.43 22.26 -5.55
N ALA A 227 12.75 22.12 -5.40
CA ALA A 227 13.55 22.83 -4.41
C ALA A 227 13.53 24.36 -4.60
N ALA A 228 13.32 24.84 -5.84
CA ALA A 228 13.19 26.26 -6.15
C ALA A 228 11.81 26.86 -5.80
N ARG A 229 10.85 26.04 -5.33
CA ARG A 229 9.47 26.41 -4.99
C ARG A 229 9.22 26.17 -3.49
N PRO A 230 9.37 27.20 -2.63
CA PRO A 230 9.14 27.04 -1.18
C PRO A 230 7.73 26.52 -0.82
N ASP A 231 6.72 26.92 -1.58
CA ASP A 231 5.34 26.45 -1.41
C ASP A 231 5.20 24.93 -1.64
N LEU A 232 5.74 24.40 -2.74
CA LEU A 232 5.78 22.96 -2.98
C LEU A 232 6.57 22.21 -1.92
N LEU A 233 7.72 22.77 -1.50
CA LEU A 233 8.59 22.17 -0.49
C LEU A 233 7.90 22.05 0.88
N LEU A 234 7.18 23.09 1.29
CA LEU A 234 6.59 23.19 2.61
C LEU A 234 5.19 22.58 2.72
N THR A 235 4.43 22.55 1.63
CA THR A 235 3.01 22.16 1.66
C THR A 235 2.60 21.07 0.69
N GLY A 236 3.51 20.62 -0.18
CA GLY A 236 3.21 19.64 -1.24
C GLY A 236 2.37 20.20 -2.40
N ARG A 237 1.97 21.48 -2.37
CA ARG A 237 1.19 22.14 -3.41
C ARG A 237 1.64 23.56 -3.70
N THR A 238 1.24 24.11 -4.85
CA THR A 238 1.50 25.52 -5.16
C THR A 238 0.51 26.43 -4.43
N LEU A 239 1.04 27.49 -3.80
CA LEU A 239 0.25 28.51 -3.10
C LEU A 239 0.37 29.88 -3.74
N MET A 240 1.43 30.12 -4.51
CA MET A 240 1.76 31.42 -5.11
C MET A 240 2.17 31.26 -6.57
N GLY A 241 2.08 32.33 -7.31
CA GLY A 241 2.36 32.40 -8.74
C GLY A 241 1.07 32.59 -9.56
N HIS A 242 1.22 32.72 -10.86
CA HIS A 242 0.11 32.86 -11.79
C HIS A 242 -0.24 31.52 -12.41
N GLU A 243 -1.49 31.35 -12.80
CA GLU A 243 -1.92 30.17 -13.57
C GLU A 243 -1.24 30.17 -14.95
N ALA A 244 -1.06 28.99 -15.52
CA ALA A 244 -0.55 28.86 -16.88
C ALA A 244 -1.52 29.48 -17.87
N SER A 245 -0.98 30.11 -18.92
CA SER A 245 -1.79 30.66 -20.02
C SER A 245 -2.49 29.58 -20.85
N LYS A 246 -1.93 28.36 -20.85
CA LYS A 246 -2.54 27.17 -21.43
C LYS A 246 -3.08 26.29 -20.29
N ASN A 247 -4.26 25.73 -20.50
CA ASN A 247 -4.83 24.73 -19.61
C ASN A 247 -4.78 23.33 -20.27
N GLN A 248 -5.06 22.29 -19.50
CA GLN A 248 -5.04 20.90 -20.00
C GLN A 248 -6.12 20.60 -21.05
N GLN A 249 -7.16 21.41 -21.19
CA GLN A 249 -8.27 21.16 -22.14
C GLN A 249 -7.85 21.28 -23.60
N LEU A 250 -6.75 21.95 -23.88
CA LEU A 250 -6.23 22.17 -25.24
C LEU A 250 -5.12 21.17 -25.64
N GLU A 251 -4.68 20.34 -24.71
CA GLU A 251 -3.59 19.36 -24.92
C GLU A 251 -4.00 18.02 -24.28
N ASP A 252 -3.93 16.94 -25.07
CA ASP A 252 -4.14 15.59 -24.57
C ASP A 252 -2.86 15.09 -23.89
N HIS A 253 -2.90 14.89 -22.58
CA HIS A 253 -1.79 14.35 -21.81
C HIS A 253 -1.98 12.85 -21.53
N TYR A 254 -3.20 12.38 -21.43
CA TYR A 254 -3.53 10.99 -21.08
C TYR A 254 -3.02 9.98 -22.12
N PHE A 255 -3.30 10.22 -23.40
CA PHE A 255 -2.84 9.39 -24.52
C PHE A 255 -1.50 9.83 -25.12
N GLY A 256 -0.84 10.83 -24.53
CA GLY A 256 0.45 11.30 -24.96
C GLY A 256 1.57 10.29 -24.72
N ALA A 257 2.70 10.48 -25.40
CA ALA A 257 3.90 9.66 -25.16
C ALA A 257 4.47 9.93 -23.76
N ILE A 258 4.82 8.89 -23.03
CA ILE A 258 5.46 9.01 -21.71
C ILE A 258 6.85 9.64 -21.91
N PRO A 259 7.19 10.76 -21.23
CA PRO A 259 8.51 11.37 -21.32
C PRO A 259 9.63 10.40 -20.95
N THR A 260 10.73 10.42 -21.67
CA THR A 260 11.83 9.43 -21.54
C THR A 260 12.35 9.28 -20.10
N ARG A 261 12.53 10.39 -19.37
CA ARG A 261 12.96 10.34 -17.96
C ARG A 261 11.93 9.67 -17.05
N VAL A 262 10.64 9.92 -17.31
CA VAL A 262 9.53 9.32 -16.57
C VAL A 262 9.41 7.84 -16.91
N ALA A 263 9.56 7.46 -18.18
CA ALA A 263 9.56 6.06 -18.59
C ALA A 263 10.67 5.24 -17.88
N ALA A 264 11.85 5.82 -17.70
CA ALA A 264 12.94 5.21 -16.94
C ALA A 264 12.56 5.02 -15.46
N PHE A 265 11.99 6.04 -14.82
CA PHE A 265 11.46 5.96 -13.45
C PHE A 265 10.39 4.87 -13.33
N MET A 266 9.40 4.87 -14.22
CA MET A 266 8.32 3.88 -14.20
C MET A 266 8.83 2.46 -14.38
N LYS A 267 9.83 2.26 -15.24
CA LYS A 267 10.45 0.94 -15.44
C LYS A 267 11.16 0.45 -14.19
N ASP A 268 11.95 1.30 -13.56
CA ASP A 268 12.67 0.97 -12.33
C ASP A 268 11.70 0.65 -11.18
N LEU A 269 10.68 1.51 -11.01
CA LEU A 269 9.62 1.30 -10.02
C LEU A 269 8.89 -0.03 -10.23
N GLU A 270 8.54 -0.37 -11.48
CA GLU A 270 7.85 -1.62 -11.81
C GLU A 270 8.69 -2.85 -11.46
N ILE A 271 9.99 -2.84 -11.79
CA ILE A 271 10.90 -3.94 -11.45
C ILE A 271 10.93 -4.15 -9.93
N GLN A 272 11.22 -3.09 -9.17
CA GLN A 272 11.31 -3.18 -7.71
C GLN A 272 9.98 -3.55 -7.07
N ALA A 273 8.85 -3.05 -7.58
CA ALA A 273 7.51 -3.41 -7.11
C ALA A 273 7.21 -4.90 -7.34
N LEU A 274 7.52 -5.43 -8.53
CA LEU A 274 7.36 -6.86 -8.83
C LEU A 274 8.24 -7.74 -7.95
N GLU A 275 9.49 -7.35 -7.68
CA GLU A 275 10.36 -8.08 -6.75
C GLU A 275 9.81 -8.11 -5.32
N LEU A 276 9.05 -7.09 -4.91
CA LEU A 276 8.32 -7.01 -3.64
C LEU A 276 6.93 -7.65 -3.68
N GLY A 277 6.58 -8.34 -4.76
CA GLY A 277 5.31 -9.05 -4.88
C GLY A 277 4.11 -8.16 -5.21
N ILE A 278 4.31 -6.88 -5.51
CA ILE A 278 3.25 -5.97 -5.93
C ILE A 278 2.97 -6.22 -7.44
N PRO A 279 1.80 -6.74 -7.81
CA PRO A 279 1.52 -7.20 -9.17
C PRO A 279 1.18 -6.02 -10.10
N VAL A 280 2.12 -5.12 -10.32
CA VAL A 280 1.96 -3.97 -11.22
C VAL A 280 1.52 -4.43 -12.59
N LYS A 281 0.47 -3.82 -13.14
CA LYS A 281 -0.11 -4.17 -14.43
C LYS A 281 -0.08 -3.04 -15.43
N THR A 282 -0.42 -1.84 -15.00
CA THR A 282 -0.62 -0.69 -15.88
C THR A 282 0.16 0.51 -15.36
N ARG A 283 0.75 1.26 -16.28
CA ARG A 283 1.38 2.55 -16.03
C ARG A 283 1.17 3.44 -17.26
N HIS A 284 0.75 4.67 -17.06
CA HIS A 284 0.45 5.61 -18.14
C HIS A 284 0.50 7.06 -17.67
N ASN A 285 0.35 7.98 -18.63
CA ASN A 285 0.09 9.38 -18.33
C ASN A 285 -1.34 9.55 -17.81
N GLU A 286 -1.53 10.52 -16.92
CA GLU A 286 -2.83 11.01 -16.51
C GLU A 286 -3.22 12.32 -17.21
N VAL A 287 -4.43 12.83 -16.91
CA VAL A 287 -5.06 13.95 -17.63
C VAL A 287 -4.27 15.25 -17.46
N ALA A 288 -3.72 15.51 -16.27
CA ALA A 288 -2.96 16.74 -16.03
C ALA A 288 -1.50 16.61 -16.51
N PRO A 289 -0.86 17.71 -16.90
CA PRO A 289 0.57 17.74 -17.22
C PRO A 289 1.42 17.23 -16.06
N ASN A 290 2.35 16.31 -16.34
CA ASN A 290 3.21 15.63 -15.33
C ASN A 290 2.45 14.83 -14.27
N GLN A 291 1.25 14.42 -14.56
CA GLN A 291 0.46 13.47 -13.81
C GLN A 291 0.55 12.10 -14.46
N PHE A 292 0.61 11.07 -13.63
CA PHE A 292 0.79 9.68 -14.03
C PHE A 292 0.02 8.76 -13.11
N GLU A 293 -0.23 7.55 -13.57
CA GLU A 293 -0.89 6.52 -12.81
C GLU A 293 -0.14 5.19 -12.86
N LEU A 294 -0.33 4.41 -11.81
CA LEU A 294 0.07 3.03 -11.72
C LEU A 294 -1.05 2.22 -11.06
N ALA A 295 -1.43 1.11 -11.70
CA ALA A 295 -2.44 0.20 -11.21
C ALA A 295 -1.94 -1.24 -11.19
N PRO A 296 -2.20 -2.03 -10.12
CA PRO A 296 -1.90 -3.45 -10.05
C PRO A 296 -3.04 -4.32 -10.58
N ILE A 297 -2.79 -5.62 -10.69
CA ILE A 297 -3.86 -6.62 -10.68
C ILE A 297 -4.51 -6.59 -9.29
N PHE A 298 -5.83 -6.72 -9.22
CA PHE A 298 -6.55 -6.76 -7.94
C PHE A 298 -6.15 -7.96 -7.09
N GLU A 299 -6.16 -7.77 -5.79
CA GLU A 299 -5.79 -8.78 -4.80
C GLU A 299 -6.82 -8.80 -3.65
N GLU A 300 -6.63 -9.71 -2.69
CA GLU A 300 -7.35 -9.65 -1.42
C GLU A 300 -7.11 -8.28 -0.76
N CYS A 301 -8.17 -7.70 -0.22
CA CYS A 301 -8.21 -6.29 0.16
C CYS A 301 -7.12 -5.89 1.19
N ASN A 302 -6.86 -6.74 2.20
CA ASN A 302 -5.82 -6.45 3.18
C ASN A 302 -4.42 -6.42 2.53
N LEU A 303 -4.11 -7.41 1.68
CA LEU A 303 -2.85 -7.46 0.95
C LEU A 303 -2.72 -6.29 -0.04
N ALA A 304 -3.80 -5.96 -0.75
CA ALA A 304 -3.83 -4.83 -1.67
C ALA A 304 -3.53 -3.50 -0.98
N VAL A 305 -4.04 -3.29 0.24
CA VAL A 305 -3.75 -2.09 1.04
C VAL A 305 -2.29 -2.05 1.47
N ASP A 306 -1.74 -3.16 1.97
CA ASP A 306 -0.32 -3.25 2.33
C ASP A 306 0.58 -2.94 1.11
N HIS A 307 0.26 -3.52 -0.04
CA HIS A 307 0.99 -3.27 -1.29
C HIS A 307 0.93 -1.80 -1.73
N ASN A 308 -0.21 -1.12 -1.59
CA ASN A 308 -0.29 0.31 -1.89
C ASN A 308 0.57 1.15 -0.93
N MET A 309 0.54 0.86 0.36
CA MET A 309 1.36 1.57 1.34
C MET A 309 2.86 1.38 1.10
N LEU A 310 3.27 0.15 0.81
CA LEU A 310 4.64 -0.19 0.45
C LEU A 310 5.05 0.50 -0.85
N LEU A 311 4.18 0.48 -1.87
CA LEU A 311 4.43 1.16 -3.14
C LEU A 311 4.63 2.65 -2.96
N MET A 312 3.81 3.34 -2.18
CA MET A 312 3.95 4.79 -1.94
C MET A 312 5.32 5.13 -1.34
N SER A 313 5.85 4.29 -0.46
CA SER A 313 7.20 4.43 0.08
C SER A 313 8.27 4.21 -1.01
N LEU A 314 8.14 3.13 -1.77
CA LEU A 314 9.03 2.78 -2.88
C LEU A 314 9.06 3.88 -3.95
N MET A 315 7.89 4.40 -4.34
CA MET A 315 7.77 5.50 -5.30
C MET A 315 8.57 6.74 -4.89
N ARG A 316 8.53 7.11 -3.60
CA ARG A 316 9.32 8.25 -3.08
C ARG A 316 10.82 8.00 -3.19
N LYS A 317 11.26 6.78 -2.89
CA LYS A 317 12.67 6.36 -2.97
C LYS A 317 13.16 6.36 -4.42
N VAL A 318 12.44 5.69 -5.31
CA VAL A 318 12.79 5.57 -6.73
C VAL A 318 12.71 6.93 -7.45
N ALA A 319 11.72 7.77 -7.14
CA ALA A 319 11.64 9.11 -7.73
C ALA A 319 12.90 9.94 -7.43
N ARG A 320 13.43 9.86 -6.21
CA ARG A 320 14.67 10.55 -5.84
C ARG A 320 15.88 10.06 -6.62
N SER A 321 16.05 8.76 -6.80
CA SER A 321 17.17 8.20 -7.58
C SER A 321 17.14 8.63 -9.04
N HIS A 322 15.95 8.94 -9.57
CA HIS A 322 15.73 9.50 -10.93
C HIS A 322 15.75 11.03 -10.98
N GLY A 323 16.08 11.71 -9.86
CA GLY A 323 16.11 13.17 -9.78
C GLY A 323 14.74 13.84 -9.89
N PHE A 324 13.70 13.12 -9.41
CA PHE A 324 12.35 13.61 -9.27
C PHE A 324 11.92 13.75 -7.82
N ARG A 325 10.88 14.55 -7.61
CA ARG A 325 10.05 14.54 -6.41
C ARG A 325 8.66 14.05 -6.78
N LEU A 326 8.22 13.07 -6.03
CA LEU A 326 6.86 12.55 -6.08
C LEU A 326 5.94 13.46 -5.28
N LEU A 327 4.81 13.85 -5.85
CA LEU A 327 3.74 14.53 -5.13
C LEU A 327 2.53 13.59 -5.07
N LEU A 328 2.15 13.24 -3.84
CA LEU A 328 0.96 12.46 -3.52
C LEU A 328 -0.19 13.34 -3.00
N HIS A 329 0.03 14.65 -2.90
CA HIS A 329 -1.03 15.61 -2.63
C HIS A 329 -2.04 15.56 -3.77
N GLU A 330 -3.31 15.43 -3.44
CA GLU A 330 -4.38 15.20 -4.44
C GLU A 330 -4.61 16.38 -5.38
N LYS A 331 -4.28 17.61 -4.95
CA LYS A 331 -4.41 18.82 -5.76
C LYS A 331 -3.17 19.71 -5.64
N PRO A 332 -2.01 19.29 -6.16
CA PRO A 332 -0.79 20.08 -6.02
C PRO A 332 -0.79 21.33 -6.89
N PHE A 333 -1.57 21.36 -7.97
CA PHE A 333 -1.65 22.47 -8.90
C PHE A 333 -3.10 22.89 -9.13
N LYS A 334 -3.39 24.16 -8.89
CA LYS A 334 -4.72 24.75 -9.17
C LYS A 334 -4.95 24.85 -10.67
N GLY A 335 -6.17 24.65 -11.14
CA GLY A 335 -6.58 24.82 -12.54
C GLY A 335 -6.32 23.62 -13.46
N VAL A 336 -5.78 22.52 -12.94
CA VAL A 336 -5.63 21.25 -13.64
C VAL A 336 -6.21 20.12 -12.80
N ASN A 337 -6.41 18.93 -13.36
CA ASN A 337 -6.90 17.76 -12.64
C ASN A 337 -6.05 17.45 -11.39
N GLY A 338 -6.67 16.86 -10.41
CA GLY A 338 -6.02 16.33 -9.22
C GLY A 338 -5.81 14.84 -9.29
N SER A 339 -5.03 14.30 -8.35
CA SER A 339 -4.79 12.87 -8.22
C SER A 339 -5.80 12.22 -7.28
N GLY A 340 -6.31 11.07 -7.66
CA GLY A 340 -7.11 10.19 -6.84
C GLY A 340 -6.33 8.97 -6.36
N LYS A 341 -6.96 8.20 -5.51
CA LYS A 341 -6.65 6.82 -5.21
C LYS A 341 -7.94 6.03 -5.43
N HIS A 342 -8.18 5.70 -6.68
CA HIS A 342 -9.38 5.01 -7.10
C HIS A 342 -9.39 3.57 -6.57
N ASN A 343 -10.50 3.14 -6.01
CA ASN A 343 -10.61 1.81 -5.39
C ASN A 343 -11.69 1.00 -6.13
N ASN A 344 -11.24 0.17 -7.06
CA ASN A 344 -12.10 -0.83 -7.70
C ASN A 344 -12.20 -2.05 -6.79
N TRP A 345 -13.39 -2.34 -6.26
CA TRP A 345 -13.55 -3.43 -5.32
C TRP A 345 -14.69 -4.36 -5.69
N SER A 346 -14.62 -5.59 -5.21
CA SER A 346 -15.66 -6.60 -5.39
C SER A 346 -15.64 -7.59 -4.23
N LEU A 347 -16.68 -8.42 -4.16
CA LEU A 347 -16.74 -9.58 -3.27
C LEU A 347 -16.74 -10.86 -4.10
N GLY A 348 -15.98 -11.86 -3.65
CA GLY A 348 -15.92 -13.16 -4.29
C GLY A 348 -16.05 -14.30 -3.28
N THR A 349 -16.70 -15.40 -3.68
CA THR A 349 -16.83 -16.59 -2.86
C THR A 349 -15.66 -17.55 -3.06
N ASP A 350 -15.43 -18.42 -2.10
CA ASP A 350 -14.51 -19.55 -2.20
C ASP A 350 -14.90 -20.58 -3.27
N THR A 351 -16.13 -20.51 -3.81
CA THR A 351 -16.61 -21.29 -4.95
C THR A 351 -16.39 -20.60 -6.31
N GLY A 352 -15.68 -19.46 -6.34
CA GLY A 352 -15.30 -18.75 -7.55
C GLY A 352 -16.37 -17.82 -8.15
N VAL A 353 -17.40 -17.46 -7.38
CA VAL A 353 -18.47 -16.57 -7.83
C VAL A 353 -18.17 -15.13 -7.43
N LEU A 354 -18.21 -14.21 -8.40
CA LEU A 354 -18.15 -12.76 -8.16
C LEU A 354 -19.54 -12.23 -7.84
N LEU A 355 -19.71 -11.62 -6.68
CA LEU A 355 -21.01 -11.21 -6.15
C LEU A 355 -21.52 -9.87 -6.73
N MET A 356 -20.58 -9.04 -7.21
CA MET A 356 -20.88 -7.73 -7.84
C MET A 356 -20.96 -7.82 -9.38
N ALA A 357 -21.00 -9.03 -9.93
CA ALA A 357 -21.17 -9.26 -11.36
C ALA A 357 -22.53 -9.87 -11.67
N PRO A 358 -23.27 -9.36 -12.68
CA PRO A 358 -24.52 -9.98 -13.14
C PRO A 358 -24.24 -11.37 -13.72
N GLY A 359 -25.17 -12.29 -13.52
CA GLY A 359 -25.08 -13.66 -14.03
C GLY A 359 -25.97 -13.88 -15.27
N LYS A 360 -25.99 -15.13 -15.71
CA LYS A 360 -26.78 -15.55 -16.89
C LYS A 360 -28.18 -16.06 -16.53
N THR A 361 -28.41 -16.43 -15.29
CA THR A 361 -29.68 -16.98 -14.80
C THR A 361 -30.45 -15.94 -13.98
N ALA A 362 -31.74 -16.16 -13.79
CA ALA A 362 -32.55 -15.30 -12.93
C ALA A 362 -32.06 -15.35 -11.47
N GLU A 363 -31.62 -16.50 -11.01
CA GLU A 363 -31.08 -16.71 -9.65
C GLU A 363 -29.74 -15.97 -9.46
N ASP A 364 -28.83 -16.06 -10.42
CA ASP A 364 -27.56 -15.32 -10.42
C ASP A 364 -27.81 -13.80 -10.37
N ASN A 365 -28.78 -13.32 -11.15
CA ASN A 365 -29.14 -11.92 -11.18
C ASN A 365 -29.82 -11.47 -9.88
N LEU A 366 -30.64 -12.33 -9.26
CA LEU A 366 -31.23 -12.04 -7.95
C LEU A 366 -30.14 -11.89 -6.88
N ARG A 367 -29.15 -12.81 -6.88
CA ARG A 367 -27.97 -12.71 -6.00
C ARG A 367 -27.23 -11.37 -6.23
N PHE A 368 -26.88 -11.06 -7.47
CA PHE A 368 -26.22 -9.80 -7.84
C PHE A 368 -26.99 -8.57 -7.35
N ILE A 369 -28.30 -8.50 -7.66
CA ILE A 369 -29.16 -7.38 -7.24
C ILE A 369 -29.21 -7.29 -5.71
N THR A 370 -29.25 -8.42 -5.00
CA THR A 370 -29.26 -8.43 -3.53
C THR A 370 -28.01 -7.75 -2.98
N PHE A 371 -26.82 -8.07 -3.50
CA PHE A 371 -25.57 -7.44 -3.05
C PHE A 371 -25.48 -5.97 -3.43
N ILE A 372 -25.89 -5.59 -4.64
CA ILE A 372 -25.91 -4.17 -5.08
C ILE A 372 -26.86 -3.33 -4.23
N VAL A 373 -28.10 -3.80 -4.00
CA VAL A 373 -29.06 -3.05 -3.20
C VAL A 373 -28.58 -2.87 -1.75
N ASN A 374 -28.04 -3.92 -1.13
CA ASN A 374 -27.50 -3.81 0.22
C ASN A 374 -26.30 -2.85 0.28
N THR A 375 -25.43 -2.85 -0.73
CA THR A 375 -24.34 -1.88 -0.83
C THR A 375 -24.85 -0.45 -0.94
N LEU A 376 -25.84 -0.18 -1.82
CA LEU A 376 -26.46 1.13 -1.95
C LEU A 376 -27.13 1.58 -0.65
N MET A 377 -27.81 0.67 0.05
CA MET A 377 -28.40 0.97 1.36
C MET A 377 -27.32 1.32 2.39
N ALA A 378 -26.22 0.58 2.44
CA ALA A 378 -25.10 0.86 3.34
C ALA A 378 -24.48 2.23 3.04
N VAL A 379 -24.24 2.56 1.77
CA VAL A 379 -23.76 3.89 1.35
C VAL A 379 -24.74 4.99 1.75
N TYR A 380 -26.04 4.80 1.55
CA TYR A 380 -27.05 5.77 1.95
C TYR A 380 -27.05 6.01 3.46
N HIS A 381 -27.08 4.95 4.27
CA HIS A 381 -27.15 5.06 5.72
C HIS A 381 -25.84 5.54 6.37
N HIS A 382 -24.70 5.23 5.76
CA HIS A 382 -23.37 5.51 6.31
C HIS A 382 -22.58 6.56 5.50
N ASN A 383 -23.26 7.37 4.64
CA ASN A 383 -22.58 8.35 3.80
C ASN A 383 -21.75 9.38 4.59
N GLY A 384 -22.15 9.71 5.81
CA GLY A 384 -21.39 10.59 6.70
C GLY A 384 -20.02 10.01 7.06
N LEU A 385 -19.96 8.70 7.34
CA LEU A 385 -18.69 8.01 7.63
C LEU A 385 -17.82 7.89 6.37
N LEU A 386 -18.41 7.59 5.21
CA LEU A 386 -17.68 7.58 3.94
C LEU A 386 -17.08 8.94 3.61
N LYS A 387 -17.85 10.02 3.75
CA LYS A 387 -17.35 11.39 3.60
C LYS A 387 -16.19 11.69 4.56
N ALA A 388 -16.32 11.30 5.83
CA ALA A 388 -15.25 11.48 6.81
C ALA A 388 -13.98 10.72 6.43
N SER A 389 -14.10 9.52 5.86
CA SER A 389 -12.95 8.70 5.46
C SER A 389 -12.17 9.27 4.27
N ILE A 390 -12.82 10.01 3.36
CA ILE A 390 -12.17 10.63 2.18
C ILE A 390 -11.75 12.07 2.42
N MET A 391 -12.24 12.73 3.46
CA MET A 391 -11.94 14.13 3.79
C MET A 391 -10.64 14.24 4.58
N SER A 392 -9.51 14.18 3.89
CA SER A 392 -8.21 14.58 4.43
C SER A 392 -7.95 16.08 4.20
N ALA A 393 -6.98 16.64 4.91
CA ALA A 393 -6.57 18.03 4.73
C ALA A 393 -6.10 18.33 3.29
N THR A 394 -5.51 17.35 2.60
CA THR A 394 -5.03 17.47 1.23
C THR A 394 -6.15 17.22 0.21
N ASN A 395 -7.03 16.25 0.46
CA ASN A 395 -8.13 15.92 -0.44
C ASN A 395 -9.26 16.98 -0.42
N ALA A 396 -9.36 17.78 0.63
CA ALA A 396 -10.29 18.93 0.66
C ALA A 396 -10.06 19.89 -0.51
N HIS A 397 -8.83 20.03 -0.99
CA HIS A 397 -8.51 20.88 -2.15
C HIS A 397 -8.95 20.27 -3.49
N ARG A 398 -9.05 18.95 -3.58
CA ARG A 398 -9.60 18.25 -4.74
C ARG A 398 -11.13 18.29 -4.73
N LEU A 399 -11.77 18.00 -3.60
CA LEU A 399 -13.22 17.84 -3.46
C LEU A 399 -13.95 19.18 -3.27
N GLY A 400 -13.32 20.22 -2.70
CA GLY A 400 -14.03 21.39 -2.16
C GLY A 400 -14.61 22.38 -3.18
N CYS A 401 -13.90 22.70 -4.28
CA CYS A 401 -14.33 23.74 -5.23
C CYS A 401 -14.70 23.19 -6.61
N LEU A 402 -14.53 21.92 -6.86
CA LEU A 402 -14.49 21.35 -8.21
C LEU A 402 -15.51 20.25 -8.47
N LEU A 403 -16.48 20.06 -7.56
CA LEU A 403 -17.69 19.28 -7.84
C LEU A 403 -18.48 19.78 -9.08
N TYR A 404 -18.06 20.88 -9.66
CA TYR A 404 -18.68 21.47 -10.86
C TYR A 404 -17.84 21.30 -12.15
N THR A 405 -16.66 20.74 -12.08
CA THR A 405 -15.82 20.58 -13.28
C THR A 405 -15.23 19.18 -13.36
N SER A 406 -15.80 18.39 -14.22
CA SER A 406 -15.21 17.29 -15.00
C SER A 406 -14.60 16.05 -14.32
N ASP A 407 -14.26 16.01 -13.06
CA ASP A 407 -13.82 14.79 -12.39
C ASP A 407 -14.98 13.86 -11.98
N ALA A 408 -16.22 14.20 -12.35
CA ALA A 408 -17.38 13.36 -12.12
C ALA A 408 -17.45 12.11 -13.02
N ALA A 409 -16.48 11.94 -13.90
CA ALA A 409 -16.37 10.74 -14.74
C ALA A 409 -15.52 9.63 -14.10
N ASP A 410 -14.69 9.97 -13.09
CA ASP A 410 -13.80 9.05 -12.41
C ASP A 410 -14.27 8.69 -10.97
N ASP A 411 -15.41 9.24 -10.53
CA ASP A 411 -16.04 8.95 -9.23
C ASP A 411 -17.12 7.86 -9.31
#